data_dbdb06059f79fed4309e0508c93c020a
#
_entry.id   dbdb06059f79fed4309e0508c93c020a
#
_cell.length_a   1.000
_cell.length_b   1.000
_cell.length_c   1.000
_cell.angle_alpha   90.00
_cell.angle_beta   90.00
_cell.angle_gamma   90.00
#
_symmetry.space_group_name_H-M   'P 1'
#
loop_
_entity.id
_entity.type
_entity.pdbx_description
1 polymer ?
#
loop_
_entity_poly.entity_id
_entity_poly.type
_entity_poly.pdbx_seq_one_letter_code
_entity_poly.pdbx_strand_id
1 'polypeptide(L)'
;MKAIVDGFNAPLTAGAFIDLSSNNFYTNLPINRAEEFFVLQTGDPIGEDIGYIDPETNEERHVPLEIRIPDEQDTYYNQTFEDLGLYTETPTLPFATLGTLGWSHSNAAVDDGSSQFFFFLYEAELNPAGRNLIDGRNAAFGYVVDGFDVLEELTKDDTIISIDVLEGIENLKLNA
;
A
#
# COMPACT_ATOMS: atom_id res chain seq x y z
N MET A 1 -13.88 8.20 5.04
CA MET A 1 -13.49 7.22 3.99
C MET A 1 -13.40 5.83 4.60
N LYS A 2 -13.78 4.78 3.86
CA LYS A 2 -13.69 3.38 4.30
C LYS A 2 -12.93 2.57 3.25
N ALA A 3 -12.07 1.66 3.70
CA ALA A 3 -11.33 0.74 2.82
C ALA A 3 -11.45 -0.70 3.33
N ILE A 4 -11.26 -1.66 2.43
CA ILE A 4 -11.07 -3.08 2.73
C ILE A 4 -9.63 -3.43 2.43
N VAL A 5 -8.98 -4.14 3.35
CA VAL A 5 -7.59 -4.60 3.25
C VAL A 5 -7.59 -6.11 3.07
N ASP A 6 -6.83 -6.62 2.11
CA ASP A 6 -6.78 -8.04 1.75
C ASP A 6 -5.53 -8.72 2.34
N GLY A 7 -5.67 -9.23 3.57
CA GLY A 7 -4.60 -9.99 4.23
C GLY A 7 -4.46 -11.44 3.74
N PHE A 8 -5.26 -11.89 2.77
CA PHE A 8 -5.11 -13.21 2.18
C PHE A 8 -4.15 -13.18 0.97
N ASN A 9 -4.28 -12.17 0.11
CA ASN A 9 -3.46 -12.04 -1.09
C ASN A 9 -2.21 -11.17 -0.88
N ALA A 10 -2.20 -10.30 0.14
CA ALA A 10 -1.06 -9.46 0.52
C ALA A 10 -0.84 -9.50 2.05
N PRO A 11 -0.49 -10.66 2.63
CA PRO A 11 -0.44 -10.85 4.08
C PRO A 11 0.59 -9.97 4.79
N LEU A 12 1.77 -9.78 4.24
CA LEU A 12 2.82 -8.98 4.88
C LEU A 12 2.50 -7.49 4.82
N THR A 13 2.11 -6.99 3.66
CA THR A 13 1.79 -5.59 3.42
C THR A 13 0.54 -5.18 4.19
N ALA A 14 -0.54 -5.97 4.06
CA ALA A 14 -1.78 -5.74 4.80
C ALA A 14 -1.56 -5.84 6.31
N GLY A 15 -0.78 -6.83 6.77
CA GLY A 15 -0.43 -7.02 8.16
C GLY A 15 0.34 -5.84 8.73
N ALA A 16 1.35 -5.34 8.02
CA ALA A 16 2.12 -4.16 8.42
C ALA A 16 1.23 -2.91 8.51
N PHE A 17 0.36 -2.68 7.52
CA PHE A 17 -0.57 -1.56 7.54
C PHE A 17 -1.54 -1.62 8.74
N ILE A 18 -2.12 -2.78 9.02
CA ILE A 18 -3.06 -2.96 10.12
C ILE A 18 -2.35 -2.83 11.48
N ASP A 19 -1.14 -3.38 11.62
CA ASP A 19 -0.32 -3.23 12.83
C ASP A 19 -0.04 -1.74 13.13
N LEU A 20 0.48 -1.01 12.15
CA LEU A 20 0.77 0.42 12.29
C LEU A 20 -0.49 1.25 12.58
N SER A 21 -1.61 0.93 11.91
CA SER A 21 -2.89 1.59 12.17
C SER A 21 -3.37 1.35 13.60
N SER A 22 -3.31 0.09 14.08
CA SER A 22 -3.74 -0.30 15.42
C SER A 22 -2.88 0.32 16.52
N ASN A 23 -1.63 0.63 16.22
CA ASN A 23 -0.71 1.33 17.12
C ASN A 23 -0.74 2.86 16.97
N ASN A 24 -1.73 3.40 16.24
CA ASN A 24 -1.91 4.83 16.00
C ASN A 24 -0.73 5.53 15.30
N PHE A 25 0.10 4.78 14.58
CA PHE A 25 1.26 5.34 13.89
C PHE A 25 0.86 6.42 12.86
N TYR A 26 -0.23 6.20 12.12
CA TYR A 26 -0.70 7.13 11.09
C TYR A 26 -1.44 8.35 11.63
N THR A 27 -1.61 8.47 12.95
CA THR A 27 -2.34 9.59 13.57
C THR A 27 -1.59 10.91 13.38
N ASN A 28 -2.26 11.89 12.81
CA ASN A 28 -1.72 13.22 12.49
C ASN A 28 -0.56 13.22 11.49
N LEU A 29 -0.43 12.20 10.64
CA LEU A 29 0.56 12.21 9.58
C LEU A 29 0.10 13.04 8.38
N PRO A 30 1.02 13.83 7.77
CA PRO A 30 0.71 14.64 6.61
C PRO A 30 0.53 13.78 5.34
N ILE A 31 -0.12 14.35 4.36
CA ILE A 31 -0.03 13.86 2.98
C ILE A 31 1.31 14.31 2.41
N ASN A 32 2.21 13.38 2.15
CA ASN A 32 3.58 13.69 1.70
C ASN A 32 3.64 14.01 0.20
N ARG A 33 2.77 13.36 -0.61
CA ARG A 33 2.71 13.52 -2.05
C ARG A 33 1.27 13.49 -2.53
N ALA A 34 0.90 14.43 -3.39
CA ALA A 34 -0.37 14.44 -4.09
C ALA A 34 -0.10 14.80 -5.56
N GLU A 35 -0.31 13.84 -6.45
CA GLU A 35 -0.21 14.00 -7.89
C GLU A 35 -1.57 13.66 -8.51
N GLU A 36 -2.20 14.67 -9.07
CA GLU A 36 -3.51 14.55 -9.68
C GLU A 36 -3.52 13.43 -10.73
N PHE A 37 -4.57 12.62 -10.75
CA PHE A 37 -4.74 11.46 -11.63
C PHE A 37 -3.67 10.37 -11.49
N PHE A 38 -2.84 10.40 -10.44
CA PHE A 38 -1.84 9.38 -10.22
C PHE A 38 -1.86 8.82 -8.80
N VAL A 39 -1.32 9.52 -7.81
CA VAL A 39 -1.24 9.02 -6.44
C VAL A 39 -1.43 10.10 -5.39
N LEU A 40 -2.00 9.69 -4.26
CA LEU A 40 -1.97 10.40 -3.00
C LEU A 40 -1.21 9.54 -1.99
N GLN A 41 -0.03 9.97 -1.54
CA GLN A 41 0.88 9.19 -0.70
C GLN A 41 1.06 9.83 0.67
N THR A 42 1.16 8.99 1.69
CA THR A 42 1.35 9.35 3.09
C THR A 42 2.15 8.26 3.83
N GLY A 43 2.36 8.44 5.13
CA GLY A 43 3.03 7.44 5.97
C GLY A 43 4.51 7.72 6.24
N ASP A 44 5.01 8.87 5.80
CA ASP A 44 6.33 9.39 6.16
C ASP A 44 6.17 10.42 7.30
N PRO A 45 6.58 10.08 8.53
CA PRO A 45 6.34 10.93 9.69
C PRO A 45 7.17 12.21 9.74
N ILE A 46 8.34 12.22 9.10
CA ILE A 46 9.28 13.34 9.18
C ILE A 46 9.62 13.98 7.83
N GLY A 47 9.14 13.45 6.72
CA GLY A 47 9.33 14.01 5.38
C GLY A 47 10.72 13.79 4.78
N GLU A 48 11.46 12.79 5.25
CA GLU A 48 12.82 12.45 4.80
C GLU A 48 12.89 11.04 4.17
N ASP A 49 11.74 10.50 3.73
CA ASP A 49 11.59 9.13 3.24
C ASP A 49 12.01 8.06 4.27
N ILE A 50 11.95 8.42 5.54
CA ILE A 50 12.16 7.50 6.66
C ILE A 50 10.79 7.02 7.13
N GLY A 51 10.60 5.71 7.17
CA GLY A 51 9.35 5.10 7.57
C GLY A 51 9.23 4.87 9.08
N TYR A 52 8.65 3.73 9.44
CA TYR A 52 8.46 3.35 10.84
C TYR A 52 9.75 2.82 11.45
N ILE A 53 10.22 3.50 12.48
CA ILE A 53 11.33 3.00 13.33
C ILE A 53 10.73 2.21 14.49
N ASP A 54 11.11 0.96 14.59
CA ASP A 54 10.70 0.10 15.70
C ASP A 54 11.32 0.60 17.02
N PRO A 55 10.51 0.93 18.03
CA PRO A 55 11.02 1.49 19.28
C PRO A 55 11.83 0.51 20.14
N GLU A 56 11.71 -0.81 19.91
CA GLU A 56 12.44 -1.82 20.65
C GLU A 56 13.82 -2.07 20.06
N THR A 57 13.92 -2.10 18.73
CA THR A 57 15.17 -2.39 18.01
C THR A 57 15.91 -1.13 17.58
N ASN A 58 15.20 0.00 17.47
CA ASN A 58 15.68 1.26 16.88
C ASN A 58 16.13 1.10 15.42
N GLU A 59 15.55 0.14 14.71
CA GLU A 59 15.76 -0.11 13.30
C GLU A 59 14.49 0.21 12.50
N GLU A 60 14.67 0.61 11.25
CA GLU A 60 13.53 0.82 10.36
C GLU A 60 12.92 -0.54 9.98
N ARG A 61 11.58 -0.62 10.06
CA ARG A 61 10.86 -1.81 9.57
C ARG A 61 10.94 -1.87 8.05
N HIS A 62 11.25 -3.03 7.51
CA HIS A 62 11.20 -3.29 6.09
C HIS A 62 10.16 -4.37 5.77
N VAL A 63 9.30 -4.07 4.82
CA VAL A 63 8.28 -4.97 4.28
C VAL A 63 8.64 -5.25 2.82
N PRO A 64 8.91 -6.50 2.47
CA PRO A 64 9.27 -6.84 1.10
C PRO A 64 8.12 -6.58 0.14
N LEU A 65 8.44 -6.26 -1.12
CA LEU A 65 7.45 -6.32 -2.19
C LEU A 65 6.83 -7.72 -2.20
N GLU A 66 5.49 -7.79 -2.17
CA GLU A 66 4.77 -9.05 -2.33
C GLU A 66 3.71 -8.93 -3.43
N ILE A 67 3.75 -9.84 -4.38
CA ILE A 67 2.80 -9.88 -5.49
C ILE A 67 2.36 -11.32 -5.74
N ARG A 68 1.07 -11.52 -5.89
CA ARG A 68 0.48 -12.81 -6.22
C ARG A 68 -0.14 -12.78 -7.60
N ILE A 69 0.00 -13.90 -8.32
CA ILE A 69 -0.64 -14.12 -9.62
C ILE A 69 -1.89 -14.98 -9.41
N PRO A 70 -3.02 -14.70 -10.08
CA PRO A 70 -4.21 -15.54 -10.00
C PRO A 70 -3.90 -16.98 -10.37
N ASP A 71 -4.56 -17.91 -9.69
CA ASP A 71 -4.43 -19.37 -9.90
C ASP A 71 -3.05 -19.98 -9.57
N GLU A 72 -2.07 -19.18 -9.14
CA GLU A 72 -0.82 -19.68 -8.60
C GLU A 72 -0.90 -19.87 -7.07
N GLN A 73 -0.15 -20.87 -6.56
CA GLN A 73 -0.13 -21.15 -5.11
C GLN A 73 0.86 -20.23 -4.39
N ASP A 74 1.91 -19.82 -5.07
CA ASP A 74 3.00 -19.07 -4.49
C ASP A 74 2.81 -17.56 -4.62
N THR A 75 3.32 -16.82 -3.65
CA THR A 75 3.46 -15.37 -3.67
C THR A 75 4.90 -15.04 -4.01
N TYR A 76 5.10 -14.09 -4.91
CA TYR A 76 6.43 -13.59 -5.26
C TYR A 76 6.84 -12.50 -4.28
N TYR A 77 8.03 -12.64 -3.73
CA TYR A 77 8.62 -11.68 -2.80
C TYR A 77 9.90 -11.09 -3.37
N ASN A 78 10.12 -9.79 -3.15
CA ASN A 78 11.35 -9.05 -3.53
C ASN A 78 11.68 -9.10 -5.03
N GLN A 79 10.71 -9.37 -5.87
CA GLN A 79 10.88 -9.44 -7.31
C GLN A 79 9.70 -8.78 -8.00
N THR A 80 9.99 -7.91 -8.95
CA THR A 80 8.97 -7.34 -9.83
C THR A 80 8.59 -8.34 -10.93
N PHE A 81 7.45 -8.13 -11.57
CA PHE A 81 7.08 -8.91 -12.76
C PHE A 81 8.11 -8.75 -13.90
N GLU A 82 8.78 -7.59 -13.96
CA GLU A 82 9.85 -7.34 -14.92
C GLU A 82 11.07 -8.25 -14.62
N ASP A 83 11.48 -8.38 -13.37
CA ASP A 83 12.57 -9.28 -12.95
C ASP A 83 12.28 -10.74 -13.28
N LEU A 84 11.01 -11.12 -13.21
CA LEU A 84 10.54 -12.48 -13.49
C LEU A 84 10.24 -12.72 -14.97
N GLY A 85 10.27 -11.69 -15.82
CA GLY A 85 9.89 -11.80 -17.23
C GLY A 85 8.38 -11.97 -17.47
N LEU A 86 7.56 -11.61 -16.48
CA LEU A 86 6.10 -11.77 -16.46
C LEU A 86 5.38 -10.53 -17.02
N TYR A 87 5.79 -10.03 -18.16
CA TYR A 87 5.33 -8.75 -18.72
C TYR A 87 3.84 -8.69 -19.10
N THR A 88 3.19 -9.82 -19.21
CA THR A 88 1.78 -9.92 -19.64
C THR A 88 0.85 -10.38 -18.52
N GLU A 89 1.40 -10.73 -17.38
CA GLU A 89 0.63 -11.21 -16.26
C GLU A 89 -0.09 -10.07 -15.53
N THR A 90 -1.22 -10.40 -14.94
CA THR A 90 -2.00 -9.49 -14.11
C THR A 90 -1.88 -9.93 -12.66
N PRO A 91 -1.50 -9.05 -11.72
CA PRO A 91 -1.51 -9.42 -10.31
C PRO A 91 -2.92 -9.71 -9.81
N THR A 92 -3.03 -10.53 -8.77
CA THR A 92 -4.32 -10.85 -8.12
C THR A 92 -5.01 -9.59 -7.58
N LEU A 93 -4.21 -8.65 -7.09
CA LEU A 93 -4.67 -7.32 -6.66
C LEU A 93 -4.09 -6.28 -7.62
N PRO A 94 -4.80 -5.92 -8.71
CA PRO A 94 -4.31 -4.95 -9.67
C PRO A 94 -4.63 -3.50 -9.25
N PHE A 95 -3.81 -2.55 -9.70
CA PHE A 95 -4.09 -1.12 -9.63
C PHE A 95 -5.08 -0.72 -10.74
N ALA A 96 -6.29 -1.21 -10.66
CA ALA A 96 -7.30 -1.08 -11.70
C ALA A 96 -8.51 -0.24 -11.31
N THR A 97 -8.55 0.29 -10.09
CA THR A 97 -9.66 1.13 -9.63
C THR A 97 -9.16 2.33 -8.84
N LEU A 98 -9.92 3.43 -8.90
CA LEU A 98 -9.72 4.58 -8.03
C LEU A 98 -9.74 4.13 -6.57
N GLY A 99 -8.76 4.58 -5.79
CA GLY A 99 -8.65 4.24 -4.36
C GLY A 99 -8.04 2.86 -4.09
N THR A 100 -7.37 2.23 -5.06
CA THR A 100 -6.52 1.07 -4.74
C THR A 100 -5.40 1.50 -3.79
N LEU A 101 -5.23 0.76 -2.70
CA LEU A 101 -4.17 0.97 -1.72
C LEU A 101 -2.91 0.25 -2.16
N GLY A 102 -1.82 1.01 -2.34
CA GLY A 102 -0.51 0.50 -2.70
C GLY A 102 0.53 0.76 -1.62
N TRP A 103 1.45 -0.18 -1.42
CA TRP A 103 2.58 -0.02 -0.53
C TRP A 103 3.75 0.62 -1.27
N SER A 104 4.35 1.63 -0.65
CA SER A 104 5.46 2.36 -1.25
C SER A 104 6.80 1.72 -0.86
N HIS A 105 7.71 1.68 -1.81
CA HIS A 105 9.13 1.37 -1.63
C HIS A 105 9.97 2.34 -2.45
N SER A 106 11.28 2.39 -2.22
CA SER A 106 12.16 3.28 -2.98
C SER A 106 12.35 2.81 -4.43
N ASN A 107 12.90 3.68 -5.26
CA ASN A 107 13.31 3.29 -6.62
C ASN A 107 14.59 2.44 -6.64
N ALA A 108 15.30 2.36 -5.52
CA ALA A 108 16.58 1.65 -5.42
C ALA A 108 16.42 0.19 -4.98
N ALA A 109 15.36 -0.11 -4.22
CA ALA A 109 15.11 -1.43 -3.68
C ALA A 109 13.61 -1.71 -3.58
N VAL A 110 13.22 -2.95 -3.77
CA VAL A 110 11.81 -3.39 -3.69
C VAL A 110 11.48 -4.04 -2.33
N ASP A 111 12.45 -4.13 -1.45
CA ASP A 111 12.36 -4.72 -0.12
C ASP A 111 12.52 -3.70 1.02
N ASP A 112 12.50 -2.41 0.71
CA ASP A 112 12.68 -1.32 1.66
C ASP A 112 11.38 -0.57 1.99
N GLY A 113 10.24 -1.07 1.59
CA GLY A 113 8.94 -0.53 1.99
C GLY A 113 8.78 -0.57 3.50
N SER A 114 8.44 0.55 4.16
CA SER A 114 8.40 0.64 5.63
C SER A 114 7.01 0.93 6.17
N SER A 115 6.53 2.16 5.99
CA SER A 115 5.22 2.61 6.47
C SER A 115 4.44 3.45 5.46
N GLN A 116 5.10 3.86 4.39
CA GLN A 116 4.45 4.68 3.40
C GLN A 116 3.51 3.87 2.52
N PHE A 117 2.33 4.41 2.31
CA PHE A 117 1.34 3.87 1.39
C PHE A 117 0.72 4.97 0.55
N PHE A 118 0.08 4.58 -0.54
CA PHE A 118 -0.58 5.53 -1.41
C PHE A 118 -1.97 5.03 -1.84
N PHE A 119 -2.84 5.98 -2.14
CA PHE A 119 -4.07 5.75 -2.87
C PHE A 119 -3.80 5.99 -4.35
N PHE A 120 -4.18 5.04 -5.18
CA PHE A 120 -4.11 5.17 -6.61
C PHE A 120 -5.31 5.96 -7.12
N LEU A 121 -5.05 7.05 -7.84
CA LEU A 121 -6.07 8.02 -8.26
C LEU A 121 -6.49 7.88 -9.73
N TYR A 122 -6.02 6.85 -10.40
CA TYR A 122 -6.29 6.66 -11.81
C TYR A 122 -7.65 5.99 -12.05
N GLU A 123 -8.37 6.44 -13.06
CA GLU A 123 -9.66 5.86 -13.42
C GLU A 123 -9.50 4.55 -14.21
N ALA A 124 -10.27 3.53 -13.83
CA ALA A 124 -10.24 2.20 -14.43
C ALA A 124 -10.52 2.17 -15.93
N GLU A 125 -11.33 3.12 -16.43
CA GLU A 125 -11.68 3.23 -17.84
C GLU A 125 -10.46 3.53 -18.72
N LEU A 126 -9.45 4.17 -18.16
CA LEU A 126 -8.24 4.57 -18.88
C LEU A 126 -7.13 3.52 -18.79
N ASN A 127 -7.22 2.58 -17.85
CA ASN A 127 -6.11 1.66 -17.58
C ASN A 127 -6.59 0.29 -17.09
N PRO A 128 -6.86 -0.64 -18.01
CA PRO A 128 -7.30 -1.99 -17.67
C PRO A 128 -6.31 -2.71 -16.73
N ALA A 129 -6.84 -3.59 -15.88
CA ALA A 129 -6.06 -4.42 -14.98
C ALA A 129 -4.91 -5.16 -15.70
N GLY A 130 -3.73 -5.18 -15.07
CA GLY A 130 -2.52 -5.79 -15.62
C GLY A 130 -1.83 -4.98 -16.73
N ARG A 131 -2.30 -3.76 -16.99
CA ARG A 131 -1.69 -2.84 -17.97
C ARG A 131 -1.26 -1.50 -17.37
N ASN A 132 -1.39 -1.37 -16.08
CA ASN A 132 -0.88 -0.23 -15.35
C ASN A 132 0.64 -0.38 -15.18
N LEU A 133 1.37 0.73 -15.29
CA LEU A 133 2.84 0.72 -15.14
C LEU A 133 3.32 0.31 -13.75
N ILE A 134 2.45 0.39 -12.73
CA ILE A 134 2.79 -0.03 -11.35
C ILE A 134 2.28 -1.44 -11.01
N ASP A 135 1.45 -2.05 -11.87
CA ASP A 135 1.12 -3.47 -11.74
C ASP A 135 2.38 -4.31 -11.86
N GLY A 136 2.60 -5.23 -10.92
CA GLY A 136 3.81 -6.05 -10.86
C GLY A 136 5.07 -5.33 -10.36
N ARG A 137 4.97 -4.04 -9.97
CA ARG A 137 6.09 -3.25 -9.41
C ARG A 137 5.84 -2.81 -7.98
N ASN A 138 4.58 -2.61 -7.61
CA ASN A 138 4.17 -2.27 -6.25
C ASN A 138 3.15 -3.29 -5.75
N ALA A 139 3.14 -3.52 -4.46
CA ALA A 139 2.13 -4.35 -3.81
C ALA A 139 0.83 -3.54 -3.63
N ALA A 140 -0.26 -3.98 -4.26
CA ALA A 140 -1.59 -3.56 -3.88
C ALA A 140 -2.07 -4.44 -2.72
N PHE A 141 -2.71 -3.85 -1.70
CA PHE A 141 -3.14 -4.58 -0.51
C PHE A 141 -4.57 -4.27 -0.05
N GLY A 142 -5.30 -3.42 -0.77
CA GLY A 142 -6.66 -3.08 -0.42
C GLY A 142 -7.30 -2.08 -1.37
N TYR A 143 -8.56 -1.74 -1.07
CA TYR A 143 -9.37 -0.88 -1.91
C TYR A 143 -10.27 0.02 -1.06
N VAL A 144 -10.37 1.29 -1.42
CA VAL A 144 -11.40 2.20 -0.90
C VAL A 144 -12.76 1.70 -1.40
N VAL A 145 -13.75 1.67 -0.50
CA VAL A 145 -15.12 1.20 -0.81
C VAL A 145 -16.17 2.24 -0.50
N ASP A 146 -15.81 3.31 0.22
CA ASP A 146 -16.72 4.41 0.55
C ASP A 146 -15.92 5.70 0.85
N GLY A 147 -16.48 6.87 0.49
CA GLY A 147 -15.85 8.17 0.67
C GLY A 147 -14.87 8.55 -0.43
N PHE A 148 -15.17 8.20 -1.67
CA PHE A 148 -14.38 8.58 -2.84
C PHE A 148 -14.34 10.09 -3.06
N ASP A 149 -15.42 10.80 -2.72
CA ASP A 149 -15.50 12.26 -2.73
C ASP A 149 -14.41 12.89 -1.83
N VAL A 150 -14.20 12.33 -0.65
CA VAL A 150 -13.11 12.76 0.23
C VAL A 150 -11.74 12.51 -0.40
N LEU A 151 -11.54 11.32 -1.00
CA LEU A 151 -10.27 10.97 -1.63
C LEU A 151 -9.88 11.92 -2.76
N GLU A 152 -10.87 12.36 -3.56
CA GLU A 152 -10.66 13.28 -4.68
C GLU A 152 -10.33 14.72 -4.25
N GLU A 153 -10.73 15.11 -3.03
CA GLU A 153 -10.52 16.46 -2.48
C GLU A 153 -9.20 16.59 -1.69
N LEU A 154 -8.55 15.46 -1.31
CA LEU A 154 -7.34 15.47 -0.51
C LEU A 154 -6.14 16.08 -1.25
N THR A 155 -5.36 16.87 -0.51
CA THR A 155 -4.18 17.60 -0.99
C THR A 155 -2.99 17.43 -0.04
N LYS A 156 -1.84 18.00 -0.39
CA LYS A 156 -0.66 18.05 0.50
C LYS A 156 -0.85 18.87 1.77
N ASP A 157 -1.89 19.72 1.81
CA ASP A 157 -2.17 20.56 2.98
C ASP A 157 -3.00 19.78 4.02
N ASP A 158 -3.43 18.57 3.69
CA ASP A 158 -4.26 17.72 4.54
C ASP A 158 -3.43 16.77 5.39
N THR A 159 -4.08 16.26 6.43
CA THR A 159 -3.49 15.38 7.42
C THR A 159 -4.44 14.22 7.73
N ILE A 160 -3.89 13.01 7.87
CA ILE A 160 -4.65 11.88 8.40
C ILE A 160 -4.89 12.09 9.89
N ILE A 161 -6.16 12.22 10.29
CA ILE A 161 -6.52 12.38 11.70
C ILE A 161 -6.31 11.06 12.45
N SER A 162 -6.87 9.96 11.95
CA SER A 162 -6.69 8.60 12.46
C SER A 162 -7.03 7.57 11.38
N ILE A 163 -6.52 6.35 11.58
CA ILE A 163 -6.96 5.16 10.86
C ILE A 163 -7.41 4.14 11.90
N ASP A 164 -8.68 3.78 11.86
CA ASP A 164 -9.28 2.87 12.83
C ASP A 164 -9.63 1.54 12.15
N VAL A 165 -9.18 0.43 12.75
CA VAL A 165 -9.55 -0.92 12.30
C VAL A 165 -10.92 -1.26 12.87
N LEU A 166 -11.93 -1.32 12.00
CA LEU A 166 -13.32 -1.53 12.43
C LEU A 166 -13.65 -3.01 12.64
N GLU A 167 -13.11 -3.88 11.80
CA GLU A 167 -13.36 -5.34 11.79
C GLU A 167 -12.11 -6.08 11.32
N GLY A 168 -11.93 -7.34 11.73
CA GLY A 168 -10.90 -8.24 11.21
C GLY A 168 -9.56 -8.18 11.95
N ILE A 169 -9.41 -7.37 13.01
CA ILE A 169 -8.16 -7.28 13.78
C ILE A 169 -7.73 -8.63 14.36
N GLU A 170 -8.67 -9.52 14.64
CA GLU A 170 -8.43 -10.87 15.14
C GLU A 170 -7.68 -11.77 14.15
N ASN A 171 -7.62 -11.38 12.89
CA ASN A 171 -6.88 -12.10 11.85
C ASN A 171 -5.40 -11.67 11.77
N LEU A 172 -5.04 -10.54 12.41
CA LEU A 172 -3.64 -10.09 12.45
C LEU A 172 -2.79 -11.07 13.26
N LYS A 173 -1.72 -11.54 12.64
CA LYS A 173 -0.72 -12.40 13.29
C LYS A 173 0.62 -11.70 13.23
N LEU A 174 1.03 -11.14 14.35
CA LEU A 174 2.38 -10.67 14.53
C LEU A 174 3.24 -11.89 14.83
N ASN A 175 4.19 -12.21 13.96
CA ASN A 175 5.18 -13.23 14.26
C ASN A 175 6.03 -12.74 15.45
N ALA A 176 6.00 -13.49 16.53
CA ALA A 176 6.86 -13.28 17.67
C ALA A 176 8.28 -13.74 17.35
#